data_dbd8226b2414e5b0d0fd1895eaac1e85
#
_entry.id   dbd8226b2414e5b0d0fd1895eaac1e85
#
_cell.length_a   1.000
_cell.length_b   1.000
_cell.length_c   1.000
_cell.angle_alpha   90.00
_cell.angle_beta   90.00
_cell.angle_gamma   90.00
#
_symmetry.space_group_name_H-M   'P 1'
#
loop_
_entity.id
_entity.type
_entity.pdbx_description
1 polymer ?
#
loop_
_entity_poly.entity_id
_entity_poly.type
_entity_poly.pdbx_seq_one_letter_code
_entity_poly.pdbx_strand_id
1 'polypeptide(L)'
;MSVPSLRSAVPAVCALALLAGCSGGTGSPSGAPSSSPAAPVQVTGPAGDLQAAYQKVVKDVLPSVVQITTGQGLGSGVVYDGKGDIVTNAHVVGDARTFKVSLATGGDALGARLVASYPEQDLAVVRLENVPKGLKPAVLGDSSKVEVGQIVLAMGNPLGLSSSVTQGIVSAVGRTVSEGRGGGGTGATIANMVQTSAAINPGNSGGALVNLAGQVIGIPTLAAVDPELGEGAAPGIGFAIPAGTVGRIADQIVRSGRVTDSGRAALGITGRAIVGSDFAPAGVALVAVAPGGPADKAGLRPGDIVTRVGKAPVTTMQSLAETLAGLKPGDQTEVTYVRDGAEQTTTVTLGEM
;
A
#
# COMPACT_ATOMS: atom_id res chain seq x y z
N MET A 1 -4.32 44.63 35.49
CA MET A 1 -4.76 43.76 36.61
C MET A 1 -3.92 42.52 36.56
N SER A 2 -2.97 42.43 37.48
CA SER A 2 -1.95 41.39 37.58
C SER A 2 -2.47 40.23 38.43
N VAL A 3 -2.25 38.99 37.99
CA VAL A 3 -2.52 37.78 38.75
C VAL A 3 -1.19 37.13 39.14
N PRO A 4 -0.94 36.81 40.41
CA PRO A 4 0.35 36.31 40.86
C PRO A 4 0.49 34.78 40.68
N SER A 5 1.71 34.37 40.36
CA SER A 5 2.16 32.98 40.26
C SER A 5 2.36 32.36 41.62
N LEU A 6 1.72 31.23 41.90
CA LEU A 6 1.96 30.39 43.08
C LEU A 6 3.05 29.33 42.72
N ARG A 7 4.22 29.46 43.36
CA ARG A 7 5.27 28.44 43.34
C ARG A 7 5.07 27.51 44.53
N SER A 8 4.81 26.23 44.27
CA SER A 8 4.81 25.17 45.28
C SER A 8 6.17 24.48 45.31
N ALA A 9 6.84 24.61 46.45
CA ALA A 9 8.08 23.91 46.77
C ALA A 9 7.74 22.54 47.40
N VAL A 10 8.43 21.50 46.92
CA VAL A 10 8.39 20.15 47.50
C VAL A 10 9.73 19.91 48.23
N PRO A 11 9.73 19.52 49.52
CA PRO A 11 10.99 19.24 50.23
C PRO A 11 11.51 17.84 49.92
N ALA A 12 12.82 17.75 49.69
CA ALA A 12 13.57 16.50 49.59
C ALA A 12 13.80 15.92 50.98
N VAL A 13 13.42 14.67 51.20
CA VAL A 13 13.78 13.90 52.41
C VAL A 13 14.99 12.99 52.04
N CYS A 14 16.12 13.32 52.63
CA CYS A 14 17.30 12.43 52.63
C CYS A 14 17.13 11.40 53.75
N ALA A 15 17.19 10.10 53.42
CA ALA A 15 17.36 9.04 54.40
C ALA A 15 18.82 8.48 54.26
N LEU A 16 19.63 8.81 55.22
CA LEU A 16 20.93 8.14 55.48
C LEU A 16 20.65 6.82 56.19
N ALA A 17 21.15 5.71 55.64
CA ALA A 17 21.28 4.46 56.38
C ALA A 17 22.75 4.10 56.55
N LEU A 18 23.14 3.91 57.77
CA LEU A 18 24.47 3.69 58.26
C LEU A 18 25.00 2.29 57.96
N LEU A 19 26.24 2.22 57.56
CA LEU A 19 27.08 1.02 57.44
C LEU A 19 27.57 0.58 58.83
N ALA A 20 27.36 -0.67 59.14
CA ALA A 20 28.08 -1.35 60.20
C ALA A 20 28.91 -2.47 59.57
N GLY A 21 30.19 -2.35 59.67
CA GLY A 21 31.15 -3.28 59.16
C GLY A 21 31.37 -4.50 60.09
N CYS A 22 31.86 -5.58 59.54
CA CYS A 22 32.64 -6.57 60.23
C CYS A 22 33.77 -7.08 59.37
N SER A 23 34.92 -7.06 59.98
CA SER A 23 36.24 -7.40 59.48
C SER A 23 36.46 -8.89 59.34
N GLY A 24 37.33 -9.26 58.42
CA GLY A 24 38.20 -10.39 58.56
C GLY A 24 38.03 -11.52 57.55
N GLY A 25 38.99 -11.66 56.65
CA GLY A 25 39.15 -12.85 55.80
C GLY A 25 39.99 -12.55 54.56
N THR A 26 41.29 -12.76 54.68
CA THR A 26 42.22 -12.78 53.53
C THR A 26 41.95 -14.01 52.66
N GLY A 27 41.29 -13.78 51.53
CA GLY A 27 41.11 -14.76 50.47
C GLY A 27 41.33 -14.13 49.13
N SER A 28 42.29 -14.65 48.36
CA SER A 28 42.66 -14.21 47.00
C SER A 28 41.44 -14.12 46.07
N PRO A 29 41.36 -13.18 45.17
CA PRO A 29 40.26 -13.06 44.23
C PRO A 29 40.38 -14.17 43.20
N SER A 30 39.58 -15.20 43.37
CA SER A 30 39.42 -16.25 42.38
C SER A 30 38.31 -15.83 41.38
N GLY A 31 38.67 -15.75 40.15
CA GLY A 31 37.84 -15.81 38.94
C GLY A 31 36.49 -15.09 38.92
N ALA A 32 36.43 -13.96 38.21
CA ALA A 32 35.16 -13.45 37.74
C ALA A 32 34.39 -14.55 36.97
N PRO A 33 33.10 -14.74 37.21
CA PRO A 33 32.34 -15.68 36.41
C PRO A 33 32.33 -15.21 34.96
N SER A 34 32.96 -15.97 34.08
CA SER A 34 32.85 -15.83 32.64
C SER A 34 31.38 -16.02 32.28
N SER A 35 30.68 -14.93 31.95
CA SER A 35 29.34 -15.00 31.41
C SER A 35 29.44 -15.59 30.00
N SER A 36 29.30 -16.91 29.89
CA SER A 36 29.03 -17.56 28.62
C SER A 36 27.76 -16.92 28.02
N PRO A 37 27.77 -16.56 26.73
CA PRO A 37 26.55 -16.09 26.11
C PRO A 37 25.48 -17.15 26.28
N ALA A 38 24.31 -16.75 26.82
CA ALA A 38 23.17 -17.65 27.00
C ALA A 38 22.81 -18.23 25.64
N ALA A 39 22.71 -19.56 25.57
CA ALA A 39 22.22 -20.23 24.36
C ALA A 39 20.85 -19.67 23.99
N PRO A 40 20.55 -19.47 22.70
CA PRO A 40 19.24 -18.98 22.29
C PRO A 40 18.14 -19.89 22.83
N VAL A 41 17.15 -19.27 23.49
CA VAL A 41 16.00 -19.99 24.04
C VAL A 41 15.20 -20.58 22.88
N GLN A 42 15.15 -21.89 22.77
CA GLN A 42 14.33 -22.59 21.78
C GLN A 42 12.89 -22.59 22.27
N VAL A 43 12.00 -21.89 21.56
CA VAL A 43 10.55 -22.00 21.77
C VAL A 43 10.09 -23.30 21.14
N THR A 44 9.51 -24.20 21.94
CA THR A 44 8.99 -25.52 21.50
C THR A 44 7.46 -25.51 21.47
N GLY A 45 6.84 -26.45 20.74
CA GLY A 45 5.40 -26.58 20.58
C GLY A 45 4.82 -25.62 19.52
N PRO A 46 3.47 -25.45 19.47
CA PRO A 46 2.78 -24.70 18.39
C PRO A 46 3.29 -23.27 18.17
N ALA A 47 3.74 -22.58 19.23
CA ALA A 47 4.34 -21.25 19.11
C ALA A 47 5.71 -21.31 18.43
N GLY A 48 6.49 -22.34 18.68
CA GLY A 48 7.78 -22.57 18.01
C GLY A 48 7.59 -22.89 16.53
N ASP A 49 6.58 -23.67 16.19
CA ASP A 49 6.24 -24.01 14.81
C ASP A 49 5.82 -22.76 14.01
N LEU A 50 5.02 -21.88 14.63
CA LEU A 50 4.62 -20.62 14.02
C LEU A 50 5.81 -19.66 13.81
N GLN A 51 6.68 -19.54 14.81
CA GLN A 51 7.91 -18.75 14.68
C GLN A 51 8.79 -19.30 13.55
N ALA A 52 8.97 -20.61 13.47
CA ALA A 52 9.75 -21.26 12.42
C ALA A 52 9.14 -21.01 11.02
N ALA A 53 7.79 -21.03 10.91
CA ALA A 53 7.09 -20.69 9.67
C ALA A 53 7.36 -19.26 9.25
N TYR A 54 7.30 -18.28 10.18
CA TYR A 54 7.62 -16.87 9.88
C TYR A 54 9.07 -16.72 9.40
N GLN A 55 10.02 -17.29 10.14
CA GLN A 55 11.45 -17.23 9.77
C GLN A 55 11.71 -17.85 8.40
N LYS A 56 11.05 -18.97 8.10
CA LYS A 56 11.13 -19.60 6.79
C LYS A 56 10.61 -18.70 5.69
N VAL A 57 9.41 -18.12 5.85
CA VAL A 57 8.81 -17.22 4.86
C VAL A 57 9.70 -15.98 4.64
N VAL A 58 10.20 -15.37 5.72
CA VAL A 58 11.11 -14.24 5.64
C VAL A 58 12.37 -14.61 4.85
N LYS A 59 13.03 -15.73 5.19
CA LYS A 59 14.23 -16.20 4.49
C LYS A 59 13.98 -16.48 3.00
N ASP A 60 12.81 -17.02 2.69
CA ASP A 60 12.47 -17.44 1.33
C ASP A 60 12.06 -16.26 0.44
N VAL A 61 11.42 -15.24 0.99
CA VAL A 61 10.82 -14.14 0.20
C VAL A 61 11.71 -12.88 0.16
N LEU A 62 12.42 -12.55 1.25
CA LEU A 62 13.25 -11.34 1.29
C LEU A 62 14.23 -11.20 0.12
N PRO A 63 14.85 -12.26 -0.42
CA PRO A 63 15.71 -12.14 -1.61
C PRO A 63 15.00 -11.60 -2.86
N SER A 64 13.66 -11.64 -2.88
CA SER A 64 12.83 -11.11 -3.95
C SER A 64 12.33 -9.68 -3.67
N VAL A 65 12.62 -9.11 -2.50
CA VAL A 65 12.24 -7.73 -2.12
C VAL A 65 13.46 -6.83 -2.23
N VAL A 66 13.29 -5.72 -2.90
CA VAL A 66 14.38 -4.78 -3.18
C VAL A 66 14.05 -3.38 -2.64
N GLN A 67 15.09 -2.58 -2.39
CA GLN A 67 14.96 -1.14 -2.24
C GLN A 67 15.04 -0.47 -3.61
N ILE A 68 14.19 0.51 -3.83
CA ILE A 68 14.25 1.41 -4.98
C ILE A 68 14.53 2.82 -4.46
N THR A 69 15.60 3.43 -4.92
CA THR A 69 15.98 4.80 -4.58
C THR A 69 15.88 5.68 -5.81
N THR A 70 15.18 6.80 -5.67
CA THR A 70 15.13 7.89 -6.65
C THR A 70 15.98 9.07 -6.17
N GLY A 71 16.11 10.11 -6.96
CA GLY A 71 16.75 11.35 -6.52
C GLY A 71 15.99 12.10 -5.43
N GLN A 72 14.74 11.73 -5.14
CA GLN A 72 13.84 12.45 -4.24
C GLN A 72 13.27 11.61 -3.10
N GLY A 73 13.44 10.28 -3.15
CA GLY A 73 12.85 9.38 -2.16
C GLY A 73 13.29 7.93 -2.30
N LEU A 74 12.72 7.11 -1.46
CA LEU A 74 12.96 5.67 -1.46
C LEU A 74 11.65 4.90 -1.24
N GLY A 75 11.62 3.67 -1.71
CA GLY A 75 10.55 2.71 -1.50
C GLY A 75 11.07 1.30 -1.72
N SER A 76 10.16 0.36 -1.77
CA SER A 76 10.47 -1.03 -2.04
C SER A 76 9.98 -1.46 -3.43
N GLY A 77 10.44 -2.62 -3.86
CA GLY A 77 9.97 -3.31 -5.06
C GLY A 77 10.00 -4.82 -4.87
N VAL A 78 9.30 -5.52 -5.73
CA VAL A 78 9.28 -6.98 -5.79
C VAL A 78 9.81 -7.44 -7.13
N VAL A 79 10.82 -8.29 -7.13
CA VAL A 79 11.36 -8.90 -8.35
C VAL A 79 10.25 -9.71 -9.02
N TYR A 80 9.83 -9.30 -10.20
CA TYR A 80 8.71 -9.89 -10.91
C TYR A 80 9.12 -11.10 -11.73
N ASP A 81 10.24 -11.00 -12.41
CA ASP A 81 10.76 -12.08 -13.26
C ASP A 81 12.30 -12.20 -13.25
N GLY A 82 12.80 -13.26 -13.89
CA GLY A 82 14.25 -13.49 -14.03
C GLY A 82 14.94 -12.60 -15.07
N LYS A 83 14.21 -11.71 -15.75
CA LYS A 83 14.76 -10.75 -16.73
C LYS A 83 15.09 -9.41 -16.09
N GLY A 84 14.85 -9.29 -14.78
CA GLY A 84 15.15 -8.09 -14.00
C GLY A 84 14.00 -7.08 -13.94
N ASP A 85 12.79 -7.48 -14.32
CA ASP A 85 11.61 -6.65 -14.11
C ASP A 85 11.23 -6.67 -12.64
N ILE A 86 10.92 -5.49 -12.10
CA ILE A 86 10.59 -5.26 -10.70
C ILE A 86 9.31 -4.46 -10.67
N VAL A 87 8.31 -4.96 -9.96
CA VAL A 87 7.06 -4.24 -9.69
C VAL A 87 7.21 -3.39 -8.44
N THR A 88 6.68 -2.19 -8.48
CA THR A 88 6.61 -1.25 -7.35
C THR A 88 5.37 -0.38 -7.47
N ASN A 89 5.17 0.56 -6.55
CA ASN A 89 4.11 1.54 -6.67
C ASN A 89 4.48 2.70 -7.62
N ALA A 90 3.45 3.28 -8.25
CA ALA A 90 3.64 4.45 -9.12
C ALA A 90 4.12 5.68 -8.33
N HIS A 91 3.63 5.87 -7.10
CA HIS A 91 4.09 6.96 -6.24
C HIS A 91 5.56 6.81 -5.80
N VAL A 92 6.09 5.58 -5.73
CA VAL A 92 7.51 5.34 -5.42
C VAL A 92 8.40 5.81 -6.56
N VAL A 93 8.00 5.58 -7.81
CA VAL A 93 8.78 6.02 -8.98
C VAL A 93 8.57 7.50 -9.30
N GLY A 94 7.39 8.06 -9.03
CA GLY A 94 7.05 9.43 -9.33
C GLY A 94 7.39 9.79 -10.79
N ASP A 95 8.04 10.94 -10.98
CA ASP A 95 8.49 11.41 -12.30
C ASP A 95 9.87 10.86 -12.70
N ALA A 96 10.52 10.06 -11.84
CA ALA A 96 11.86 9.54 -12.11
C ALA A 96 11.85 8.52 -13.26
N ARG A 97 12.93 8.49 -14.04
CA ARG A 97 13.12 7.55 -15.16
C ARG A 97 14.25 6.56 -14.91
N THR A 98 15.14 6.88 -13.96
CA THR A 98 16.29 6.06 -13.58
C THR A 98 16.33 5.88 -12.08
N PHE A 99 16.80 4.72 -11.64
CA PHE A 99 16.74 4.29 -10.25
C PHE A 99 18.02 3.59 -9.82
N LYS A 100 18.27 3.57 -8.52
CA LYS A 100 19.20 2.65 -7.90
C LYS A 100 18.39 1.57 -7.16
N VAL A 101 18.73 0.32 -7.42
CA VAL A 101 18.07 -0.84 -6.80
C VAL A 101 19.08 -1.58 -5.95
N SER A 102 18.78 -1.73 -4.65
CA SER A 102 19.58 -2.53 -3.72
C SER A 102 18.83 -3.81 -3.36
N LEU A 103 19.52 -4.94 -3.49
CA LEU A 103 18.96 -6.25 -3.15
C LEU A 103 19.04 -6.47 -1.63
N ALA A 104 18.07 -7.17 -1.05
CA ALA A 104 18.12 -7.56 0.37
C ALA A 104 19.28 -8.54 0.69
N THR A 105 19.84 -9.18 -0.33
CA THR A 105 21.00 -10.07 -0.21
C THR A 105 22.32 -9.34 -0.11
N GLY A 106 22.31 -7.99 -0.20
CA GLY A 106 23.51 -7.16 -0.21
C GLY A 106 24.12 -7.00 -1.59
N GLY A 107 25.30 -6.39 -1.64
CA GLY A 107 26.01 -6.05 -2.88
C GLY A 107 25.84 -4.58 -3.26
N ASP A 108 26.46 -4.20 -4.38
CA ASP A 108 26.39 -2.84 -4.91
C ASP A 108 24.99 -2.54 -5.46
N ALA A 109 24.57 -1.28 -5.36
CA ALA A 109 23.32 -0.83 -5.92
C ALA A 109 23.35 -0.91 -7.46
N LEU A 110 22.34 -1.57 -8.04
CA LEU A 110 22.19 -1.79 -9.48
C LEU A 110 21.47 -0.61 -10.13
N GLY A 111 21.86 -0.27 -11.36
CA GLY A 111 21.11 0.67 -12.20
C GLY A 111 19.81 0.03 -12.69
N ALA A 112 18.73 0.83 -12.69
CA ALA A 112 17.46 0.42 -13.29
C ALA A 112 16.80 1.62 -13.99
N ARG A 113 15.88 1.32 -14.93
CA ARG A 113 15.10 2.30 -15.68
C ARG A 113 13.62 2.00 -15.59
N LEU A 114 12.79 3.03 -15.72
CA LEU A 114 11.34 2.87 -15.81
C LEU A 114 10.99 2.13 -17.12
N VAL A 115 10.15 1.11 -17.02
CA VAL A 115 9.48 0.49 -18.18
C VAL A 115 8.18 1.27 -18.45
N ALA A 116 7.26 1.29 -17.50
CA ALA A 116 6.10 2.17 -17.50
C ALA A 116 5.55 2.31 -16.07
N SER A 117 4.79 3.40 -15.87
CA SER A 117 3.99 3.67 -14.67
C SER A 117 2.52 3.68 -15.06
N TYR A 118 1.68 3.17 -14.17
CA TYR A 118 0.23 3.18 -14.27
C TYR A 118 -0.37 3.75 -12.97
N PRO A 119 -0.39 5.10 -12.85
CA PRO A 119 -0.81 5.79 -11.63
C PRO A 119 -2.26 5.51 -11.22
N GLU A 120 -3.13 5.15 -12.16
CA GLU A 120 -4.56 4.87 -11.92
C GLU A 120 -4.79 3.66 -11.01
N GLN A 121 -3.78 2.80 -10.84
CA GLN A 121 -3.79 1.68 -9.88
C GLN A 121 -2.52 1.67 -9.02
N ASP A 122 -1.82 2.77 -8.96
CA ASP A 122 -0.58 2.96 -8.19
C ASP A 122 0.44 1.84 -8.42
N LEU A 123 0.64 1.41 -9.67
CA LEU A 123 1.61 0.39 -10.06
C LEU A 123 2.61 0.93 -11.07
N ALA A 124 3.84 0.45 -10.98
CA ALA A 124 4.89 0.70 -11.96
C ALA A 124 5.80 -0.52 -12.11
N VAL A 125 6.47 -0.61 -13.26
CA VAL A 125 7.53 -1.58 -13.49
C VAL A 125 8.82 -0.86 -13.83
N VAL A 126 9.88 -1.21 -13.11
CA VAL A 126 11.24 -0.81 -13.41
C VAL A 126 12.04 -2.04 -13.83
N ARG A 127 13.05 -1.85 -14.71
CA ARG A 127 13.88 -2.95 -15.20
C ARG A 127 15.34 -2.69 -14.88
N LEU A 128 16.00 -3.69 -14.29
CA LEU A 128 17.44 -3.67 -14.06
C LEU A 128 18.20 -3.54 -15.38
N GLU A 129 19.22 -2.70 -15.43
CA GLU A 129 20.12 -2.57 -16.57
C GLU A 129 21.05 -3.79 -16.70
N ASN A 130 21.45 -4.33 -15.55
CA ASN A 130 22.26 -5.53 -15.45
C ASN A 130 21.60 -6.49 -14.44
N VAL A 131 21.25 -7.69 -14.91
CA VAL A 131 20.60 -8.69 -14.07
C VAL A 131 21.67 -9.52 -13.37
N PRO A 132 21.73 -9.51 -12.03
CA PRO A 132 22.72 -10.27 -11.28
C PRO A 132 22.40 -11.76 -11.33
N LYS A 133 23.44 -12.59 -11.29
CA LYS A 133 23.26 -14.04 -11.14
C LYS A 133 22.54 -14.36 -9.84
N GLY A 134 21.54 -15.26 -9.91
CA GLY A 134 20.80 -15.69 -8.74
C GLY A 134 19.68 -14.71 -8.31
N LEU A 135 19.33 -13.72 -9.15
CA LEU A 135 18.14 -12.91 -8.95
C LEU A 135 16.92 -13.82 -8.75
N LYS A 136 16.21 -13.66 -7.65
CA LYS A 136 15.10 -14.53 -7.28
C LYS A 136 13.76 -13.81 -7.52
N PRO A 137 12.96 -14.23 -8.50
CA PRO A 137 11.60 -13.73 -8.65
C PRO A 137 10.70 -14.13 -7.48
N ALA A 138 9.77 -13.26 -7.12
CA ALA A 138 8.73 -13.60 -6.16
C ALA A 138 7.66 -14.51 -6.79
N VAL A 139 6.99 -15.29 -5.97
CA VAL A 139 5.85 -16.10 -6.39
C VAL A 139 4.57 -15.31 -6.08
N LEU A 140 3.84 -14.92 -7.12
CA LEU A 140 2.52 -14.31 -6.94
C LEU A 140 1.50 -15.38 -6.56
N GLY A 141 0.72 -15.12 -5.51
CA GLY A 141 -0.39 -15.97 -5.08
C GLY A 141 -1.70 -15.60 -5.79
N ASP A 142 -2.67 -16.47 -5.67
CA ASP A 142 -4.04 -16.22 -6.16
C ASP A 142 -4.79 -15.35 -5.13
N SER A 143 -4.84 -14.05 -5.39
CA SER A 143 -5.51 -13.11 -4.47
C SER A 143 -7.04 -13.26 -4.44
N SER A 144 -7.67 -14.04 -5.33
CA SER A 144 -9.10 -14.35 -5.27
C SER A 144 -9.43 -15.34 -4.14
N LYS A 145 -8.43 -16.04 -3.63
CA LYS A 145 -8.52 -17.00 -2.52
C LYS A 145 -8.07 -16.45 -1.18
N VAL A 146 -7.82 -15.13 -1.12
CA VAL A 146 -7.44 -14.47 0.13
C VAL A 146 -8.67 -14.31 1.01
N GLU A 147 -8.56 -14.77 2.25
CA GLU A 147 -9.64 -14.77 3.23
C GLU A 147 -9.28 -13.94 4.46
N VAL A 148 -10.30 -13.32 5.06
CA VAL A 148 -10.17 -12.60 6.33
C VAL A 148 -9.68 -13.55 7.42
N GLY A 149 -8.72 -13.07 8.22
CA GLY A 149 -8.09 -13.86 9.29
C GLY A 149 -6.80 -14.58 8.86
N GLN A 150 -6.47 -14.65 7.56
CA GLN A 150 -5.18 -15.20 7.12
C GLN A 150 -4.02 -14.36 7.68
N ILE A 151 -3.04 -15.06 8.28
CA ILE A 151 -1.80 -14.43 8.74
C ILE A 151 -0.98 -13.96 7.52
N VAL A 152 -0.48 -12.75 7.60
CA VAL A 152 0.33 -12.13 6.55
C VAL A 152 1.54 -11.41 7.13
N LEU A 153 2.59 -11.32 6.32
CA LEU A 153 3.79 -10.53 6.60
C LEU A 153 3.93 -9.45 5.53
N ALA A 154 4.04 -8.20 5.94
CA ALA A 154 4.41 -7.12 5.03
C ALA A 154 5.93 -6.94 5.06
N MET A 155 6.56 -6.98 3.90
CA MET A 155 8.01 -6.95 3.74
C MET A 155 8.42 -5.79 2.84
N GLY A 156 9.36 -4.99 3.32
CA GLY A 156 9.99 -3.94 2.55
C GLY A 156 11.49 -3.91 2.81
N ASN A 157 12.21 -3.15 2.01
CA ASN A 157 13.65 -2.94 2.17
C ASN A 157 13.97 -1.43 2.23
N PRO A 158 13.47 -0.70 3.24
CA PRO A 158 13.56 0.77 3.28
C PRO A 158 14.99 1.33 3.40
N LEU A 159 15.94 0.54 3.89
CA LEU A 159 17.29 1.02 4.17
C LEU A 159 18.38 0.28 3.37
N GLY A 160 18.01 -0.60 2.44
CA GLY A 160 18.95 -1.34 1.59
C GLY A 160 19.85 -2.37 2.32
N LEU A 161 19.94 -2.27 3.65
CA LEU A 161 20.75 -3.16 4.51
C LEU A 161 19.93 -3.79 5.63
N SER A 162 18.73 -3.27 5.90
CA SER A 162 17.87 -3.70 7.01
C SER A 162 16.43 -3.83 6.49
N SER A 163 16.13 -4.99 5.93
CA SER A 163 14.76 -5.32 5.56
C SER A 163 13.81 -5.17 6.74
N SER A 164 12.65 -4.57 6.53
CA SER A 164 11.61 -4.43 7.53
C SER A 164 10.52 -5.46 7.27
N VAL A 165 10.14 -6.18 8.32
CA VAL A 165 9.06 -7.16 8.28
C VAL A 165 8.07 -6.84 9.39
N THR A 166 6.81 -6.69 9.03
CA THR A 166 5.72 -6.52 10.00
C THR A 166 4.71 -7.64 9.82
N GLN A 167 4.08 -8.05 10.92
CA GLN A 167 3.10 -9.15 10.94
C GLN A 167 1.71 -8.60 11.20
N GLY A 168 0.73 -9.24 10.59
CA GLY A 168 -0.69 -8.97 10.81
C GLY A 168 -1.57 -10.06 10.21
N ILE A 169 -2.83 -9.70 10.02
CA ILE A 169 -3.80 -10.56 9.34
C ILE A 169 -4.46 -9.80 8.19
N VAL A 170 -5.08 -10.51 7.29
CA VAL A 170 -6.05 -9.94 6.36
C VAL A 170 -7.27 -9.51 7.19
N SER A 171 -7.55 -8.20 7.22
CA SER A 171 -8.67 -7.63 7.99
C SER A 171 -9.95 -7.53 7.16
N ALA A 172 -9.82 -7.31 5.85
CA ALA A 172 -10.91 -7.29 4.89
C ALA A 172 -10.39 -7.52 3.47
N VAL A 173 -11.29 -7.89 2.56
CA VAL A 173 -11.02 -7.97 1.12
C VAL A 173 -12.06 -7.15 0.35
N GLY A 174 -11.78 -6.81 -0.90
CA GLY A 174 -12.72 -6.09 -1.76
C GLY A 174 -12.93 -4.62 -1.37
N ARG A 175 -11.99 -4.00 -0.63
CA ARG A 175 -12.10 -2.58 -0.26
C ARG A 175 -11.80 -1.68 -1.45
N THR A 176 -12.57 -0.62 -1.60
CA THR A 176 -12.24 0.48 -2.51
C THR A 176 -11.67 1.62 -1.68
N VAL A 177 -10.49 2.08 -2.05
CA VAL A 177 -9.76 3.13 -1.31
C VAL A 177 -9.32 4.20 -2.30
N SER A 178 -9.58 5.45 -1.95
CA SER A 178 -9.10 6.61 -2.71
C SER A 178 -7.85 7.18 -2.05
N GLU A 179 -6.79 7.30 -2.83
CA GLU A 179 -5.56 7.97 -2.41
C GLU A 179 -5.78 9.49 -2.41
N GLY A 180 -5.30 10.15 -1.36
CA GLY A 180 -5.15 11.60 -1.39
C GLY A 180 -4.08 12.02 -2.41
N ARG A 181 -4.18 13.25 -2.93
CA ARG A 181 -3.09 13.86 -3.73
C ARG A 181 -2.00 14.48 -2.86
N GLY A 182 -2.18 14.53 -1.55
CA GLY A 182 -1.20 14.97 -0.58
C GLY A 182 -0.25 13.84 -0.19
N GLY A 183 0.96 14.18 0.32
CA GLY A 183 1.90 13.17 0.83
C GLY A 183 2.49 12.22 -0.21
N GLY A 184 2.41 12.53 -1.51
CA GLY A 184 2.95 11.70 -2.60
C GLY A 184 1.96 10.72 -3.21
N GLY A 185 0.69 10.68 -2.78
CA GLY A 185 -0.32 9.82 -3.37
C GLY A 185 -0.67 10.19 -4.82
N THR A 186 -1.04 9.21 -5.62
CA THR A 186 -1.38 9.38 -7.05
C THR A 186 -2.75 10.03 -7.27
N GLY A 187 -3.61 10.09 -6.22
CA GLY A 187 -5.02 10.46 -6.33
C GLY A 187 -5.89 9.38 -6.96
N ALA A 188 -5.36 8.16 -7.08
CA ALA A 188 -6.09 7.02 -7.63
C ALA A 188 -7.22 6.57 -6.68
N THR A 189 -8.28 6.03 -7.26
CA THR A 189 -9.26 5.22 -6.54
C THR A 189 -9.03 3.76 -6.94
N ILE A 190 -8.52 2.97 -6.00
CA ILE A 190 -8.12 1.58 -6.22
C ILE A 190 -9.18 0.67 -5.62
N ALA A 191 -9.73 -0.18 -6.45
CA ALA A 191 -10.74 -1.15 -6.05
C ALA A 191 -10.14 -2.48 -5.62
N ASN A 192 -10.96 -3.27 -4.93
CA ASN A 192 -10.70 -4.66 -4.58
C ASN A 192 -9.45 -4.86 -3.73
N MET A 193 -9.04 -3.85 -2.95
CA MET A 193 -7.84 -3.91 -2.13
C MET A 193 -7.97 -4.91 -0.99
N VAL A 194 -6.84 -5.48 -0.60
CA VAL A 194 -6.67 -6.28 0.61
C VAL A 194 -6.33 -5.34 1.76
N GLN A 195 -7.20 -5.29 2.77
CA GLN A 195 -6.93 -4.59 4.03
C GLN A 195 -6.18 -5.51 4.99
N THR A 196 -5.17 -4.99 5.66
CA THR A 196 -4.36 -5.73 6.63
C THR A 196 -4.10 -4.95 7.90
N SER A 197 -3.93 -5.65 9.02
CA SER A 197 -3.44 -5.08 10.27
C SER A 197 -1.91 -5.08 10.38
N ALA A 198 -1.19 -5.68 9.43
CA ALA A 198 0.26 -5.53 9.35
C ALA A 198 0.62 -4.05 9.18
N ALA A 199 1.56 -3.56 9.99
CA ALA A 199 1.94 -2.16 9.94
C ALA A 199 2.55 -1.81 8.58
N ILE A 200 1.86 -0.95 7.83
CA ILE A 200 2.35 -0.38 6.58
C ILE A 200 2.91 1.00 6.94
N ASN A 201 4.20 1.17 6.71
CA ASN A 201 4.97 2.37 7.04
C ASN A 201 5.74 2.85 5.80
N PRO A 202 6.20 4.11 5.78
CA PRO A 202 7.11 4.56 4.73
C PRO A 202 8.29 3.59 4.55
N GLY A 203 8.47 3.12 3.32
CA GLY A 203 9.46 2.11 2.95
C GLY A 203 8.92 0.70 2.69
N ASN A 204 7.73 0.32 3.18
CA ASN A 204 7.07 -0.93 2.78
C ASN A 204 6.33 -0.79 1.44
N SER A 205 5.97 0.44 1.04
CA SER A 205 5.29 0.71 -0.23
C SER A 205 6.09 0.14 -1.40
N GLY A 206 5.40 -0.58 -2.28
CA GLY A 206 5.99 -1.31 -3.41
C GLY A 206 6.62 -2.66 -3.05
N GLY A 207 6.75 -2.99 -1.76
CA GLY A 207 7.23 -4.27 -1.28
C GLY A 207 6.20 -5.40 -1.40
N ALA A 208 6.27 -6.40 -0.54
CA ALA A 208 5.44 -7.58 -0.60
C ALA A 208 4.53 -7.73 0.63
N LEU A 209 3.24 -8.00 0.43
CA LEU A 209 2.36 -8.60 1.43
C LEU A 209 2.27 -10.09 1.12
N VAL A 210 2.75 -10.94 2.01
CA VAL A 210 2.89 -12.39 1.76
C VAL A 210 2.11 -13.23 2.76
N ASN A 211 1.62 -14.38 2.30
CA ASN A 211 1.02 -15.41 3.15
C ASN A 211 2.09 -16.35 3.73
N LEU A 212 1.67 -17.28 4.61
CA LEU A 212 2.59 -18.24 5.21
C LEU A 212 3.11 -19.33 4.23
N ALA A 213 2.58 -19.39 3.01
CA ALA A 213 3.15 -20.21 1.95
C ALA A 213 4.28 -19.48 1.16
N GLY A 214 4.64 -18.24 1.55
CA GLY A 214 5.65 -17.44 0.89
C GLY A 214 5.20 -16.84 -0.44
N GLN A 215 3.89 -16.76 -0.68
CA GLN A 215 3.32 -16.18 -1.89
C GLN A 215 2.95 -14.73 -1.65
N VAL A 216 3.27 -13.86 -2.58
CA VAL A 216 2.86 -12.46 -2.59
C VAL A 216 1.37 -12.40 -2.93
N ILE A 217 0.54 -11.98 -1.97
CA ILE A 217 -0.91 -11.81 -2.14
C ILE A 217 -1.30 -10.38 -2.47
N GLY A 218 -0.36 -9.44 -2.34
CA GLY A 218 -0.56 -8.04 -2.72
C GLY A 218 0.71 -7.20 -2.57
N ILE A 219 0.66 -5.98 -3.11
CA ILE A 219 1.70 -4.96 -2.98
C ILE A 219 1.19 -3.88 -2.01
N PRO A 220 1.80 -3.72 -0.82
CA PRO A 220 1.46 -2.64 0.10
C PRO A 220 1.62 -1.27 -0.57
N THR A 221 0.64 -0.39 -0.37
CA THR A 221 0.68 0.96 -0.96
C THR A 221 0.36 2.05 0.05
N LEU A 222 -0.72 1.90 0.79
CA LEU A 222 -1.26 2.93 1.67
C LEU A 222 -1.45 2.43 3.10
N ALA A 223 -1.22 3.33 4.07
CA ALA A 223 -1.89 3.28 5.36
C ALA A 223 -3.12 4.20 5.32
N ALA A 224 -4.20 3.84 5.99
CA ALA A 224 -5.32 4.76 6.16
C ALA A 224 -4.83 6.01 6.90
N VAL A 225 -5.32 7.18 6.50
CA VAL A 225 -5.08 8.44 7.21
C VAL A 225 -6.25 8.66 8.16
N ASP A 226 -5.95 8.94 9.42
CA ASP A 226 -6.95 9.35 10.40
C ASP A 226 -6.93 10.89 10.51
N PRO A 227 -7.99 11.58 10.05
CA PRO A 227 -8.06 13.04 10.14
C PRO A 227 -7.98 13.59 11.57
N GLU A 228 -8.40 12.79 12.58
CA GLU A 228 -8.34 13.18 13.99
C GLU A 228 -6.92 13.11 14.56
N LEU A 229 -6.04 12.32 13.93
CA LEU A 229 -4.62 12.20 14.27
C LEU A 229 -3.73 13.14 13.44
N GLY A 230 -4.33 14.09 12.69
CA GLY A 230 -3.60 15.11 11.93
C GLY A 230 -2.69 14.52 10.85
N GLU A 231 -3.23 14.02 9.76
CA GLU A 231 -2.52 13.40 8.62
C GLU A 231 -1.63 12.19 8.98
N GLY A 232 -1.71 11.70 10.22
CA GLY A 232 -1.02 10.48 10.66
C GLY A 232 -1.68 9.22 10.12
N ALA A 233 -0.89 8.17 9.89
CA ALA A 233 -1.43 6.87 9.53
C ALA A 233 -2.28 6.30 10.66
N ALA A 234 -3.48 5.79 10.35
CA ALA A 234 -4.34 5.10 11.30
C ALA A 234 -3.67 3.75 11.69
N PRO A 235 -3.33 3.54 12.97
CA PRO A 235 -2.64 2.34 13.39
C PRO A 235 -3.45 1.07 13.06
N GLY A 236 -2.80 0.08 12.46
CA GLY A 236 -3.42 -1.21 12.17
C GLY A 236 -4.38 -1.23 10.98
N ILE A 237 -4.39 -0.19 10.14
CA ILE A 237 -5.18 -0.16 8.91
C ILE A 237 -4.24 0.13 7.73
N GLY A 238 -3.81 -0.92 7.07
CA GLY A 238 -3.01 -0.85 5.85
C GLY A 238 -3.75 -1.48 4.68
N PHE A 239 -3.36 -1.10 3.45
CA PHE A 239 -3.96 -1.61 2.22
C PHE A 239 -2.89 -2.10 1.26
N ALA A 240 -3.22 -3.16 0.52
CA ALA A 240 -2.36 -3.72 -0.52
C ALA A 240 -3.15 -3.95 -1.81
N ILE A 241 -2.52 -3.65 -2.94
CA ILE A 241 -3.04 -3.94 -4.28
C ILE A 241 -2.99 -5.44 -4.50
N PRO A 242 -4.10 -6.13 -4.83
CA PRO A 242 -4.13 -7.59 -4.93
C PRO A 242 -3.17 -8.14 -5.99
N ALA A 243 -2.56 -9.28 -5.72
CA ALA A 243 -1.60 -9.93 -6.62
C ALA A 243 -2.17 -10.21 -8.02
N GLY A 244 -3.48 -10.50 -8.13
CA GLY A 244 -4.14 -10.67 -9.44
C GLY A 244 -4.16 -9.37 -10.26
N THR A 245 -4.39 -8.22 -9.63
CA THR A 245 -4.27 -6.90 -10.28
C THR A 245 -2.81 -6.61 -10.66
N VAL A 246 -1.89 -6.87 -9.74
CA VAL A 246 -0.45 -6.69 -9.96
C VAL A 246 0.00 -7.49 -11.18
N GLY A 247 -0.32 -8.79 -11.26
CA GLY A 247 0.04 -9.63 -12.39
C GLY A 247 -0.53 -9.14 -13.72
N ARG A 248 -1.84 -8.79 -13.75
CA ARG A 248 -2.49 -8.26 -14.96
C ARG A 248 -1.82 -7.01 -15.50
N ILE A 249 -1.51 -6.05 -14.62
CA ILE A 249 -0.89 -4.78 -15.00
C ILE A 249 0.58 -4.98 -15.36
N ALA A 250 1.35 -5.67 -14.52
CA ALA A 250 2.78 -5.89 -14.74
C ALA A 250 3.04 -6.67 -16.04
N ASP A 251 2.26 -7.72 -16.32
CA ASP A 251 2.36 -8.51 -17.55
C ASP A 251 2.22 -7.65 -18.80
N GLN A 252 1.28 -6.71 -18.82
CA GLN A 252 1.07 -5.81 -19.95
C GLN A 252 2.23 -4.82 -20.10
N ILE A 253 2.66 -4.22 -18.98
CA ILE A 253 3.79 -3.30 -18.96
C ILE A 253 5.06 -4.00 -19.47
N VAL A 254 5.36 -5.20 -18.97
CA VAL A 254 6.56 -5.98 -19.37
C VAL A 254 6.51 -6.34 -20.86
N ARG A 255 5.33 -6.73 -21.38
CA ARG A 255 5.18 -7.16 -22.77
C ARG A 255 5.12 -6.02 -23.77
N SER A 256 4.43 -4.93 -23.45
CA SER A 256 4.09 -3.88 -24.44
C SER A 256 4.43 -2.46 -24.00
N GLY A 257 4.95 -2.27 -22.78
CA GLY A 257 5.28 -0.95 -22.22
C GLY A 257 4.05 -0.09 -21.90
N ARG A 258 2.85 -0.66 -21.92
CA ARG A 258 1.59 0.06 -21.64
C ARG A 258 0.52 -0.87 -21.10
N VAL A 259 -0.45 -0.30 -20.41
CA VAL A 259 -1.69 -0.98 -19.95
C VAL A 259 -2.80 -0.68 -20.94
N THR A 260 -3.50 -1.70 -21.40
CA THR A 260 -4.65 -1.61 -22.33
C THR A 260 -5.89 -2.32 -21.79
N ASP A 261 -5.70 -3.15 -20.75
CA ASP A 261 -6.76 -3.86 -20.03
C ASP A 261 -6.46 -3.72 -18.52
N SER A 262 -7.04 -2.68 -17.92
CA SER A 262 -6.89 -2.42 -16.48
C SER A 262 -7.81 -3.31 -15.64
N GLY A 263 -8.84 -3.88 -16.26
CA GLY A 263 -9.98 -4.54 -15.61
C GLY A 263 -10.88 -3.56 -14.86
N ARG A 264 -10.79 -2.24 -15.13
CA ARG A 264 -11.59 -1.21 -14.49
C ARG A 264 -12.68 -0.71 -15.42
N ALA A 265 -13.91 -0.72 -14.91
CA ALA A 265 -15.04 -0.15 -15.62
C ALA A 265 -14.93 1.37 -15.75
N ALA A 266 -15.28 1.89 -16.91
CA ALA A 266 -15.30 3.32 -17.20
C ALA A 266 -16.54 3.75 -17.95
N LEU A 267 -16.97 4.99 -17.72
CA LEU A 267 -18.01 5.66 -18.50
C LEU A 267 -17.43 6.36 -19.75
N GLY A 268 -16.12 6.61 -19.78
CA GLY A 268 -15.49 7.37 -20.86
C GLY A 268 -15.87 8.87 -20.81
N ILE A 269 -15.76 9.48 -19.64
CA ILE A 269 -16.12 10.89 -19.40
C ILE A 269 -14.98 11.65 -18.72
N THR A 270 -15.00 12.98 -18.88
CA THR A 270 -14.36 13.91 -17.98
C THR A 270 -15.43 14.65 -17.21
N GLY A 271 -15.37 14.64 -15.90
CA GLY A 271 -16.37 15.25 -15.03
C GLY A 271 -15.78 16.19 -13.98
N ARG A 272 -16.64 16.96 -13.34
CA ARG A 272 -16.33 17.73 -12.14
C ARG A 272 -17.48 17.64 -11.15
N ALA A 273 -17.17 17.59 -9.86
CA ALA A 273 -18.17 17.69 -8.81
C ALA A 273 -18.85 19.05 -8.86
N ILE A 274 -20.15 19.07 -8.62
CA ILE A 274 -20.93 20.29 -8.43
C ILE A 274 -21.56 20.31 -7.04
N VAL A 275 -21.89 21.52 -6.58
CA VAL A 275 -22.63 21.74 -5.34
C VAL A 275 -24.03 22.23 -5.66
N GLY A 276 -25.01 21.84 -4.87
CA GLY A 276 -26.37 22.33 -4.92
C GLY A 276 -26.50 23.76 -4.36
N SER A 277 -27.72 24.26 -4.34
CA SER A 277 -28.05 25.58 -3.76
C SER A 277 -27.83 25.66 -2.25
N ASP A 278 -27.77 24.52 -1.58
CA ASP A 278 -27.45 24.33 -0.16
C ASP A 278 -25.95 24.14 0.13
N PHE A 279 -25.11 24.33 -0.91
CA PHE A 279 -23.66 24.06 -0.88
C PHE A 279 -23.29 22.60 -0.59
N ALA A 280 -24.24 21.67 -0.58
CA ALA A 280 -23.95 20.23 -0.48
C ALA A 280 -23.52 19.65 -1.83
N PRO A 281 -22.68 18.60 -1.86
CA PRO A 281 -22.32 17.90 -3.09
C PRO A 281 -23.57 17.32 -3.78
N ALA A 282 -23.82 17.68 -5.05
CA ALA A 282 -25.06 17.42 -5.75
C ALA A 282 -24.95 16.51 -6.97
N GLY A 283 -23.73 16.20 -7.40
CA GLY A 283 -23.51 15.33 -8.56
C GLY A 283 -22.21 15.59 -9.28
N VAL A 284 -22.05 14.93 -10.42
CA VAL A 284 -20.90 15.08 -11.33
C VAL A 284 -21.37 15.63 -12.68
N ALA A 285 -21.03 16.89 -12.96
CA ALA A 285 -21.26 17.50 -14.26
C ALA A 285 -20.27 16.95 -15.29
N LEU A 286 -20.77 16.48 -16.43
CA LEU A 286 -19.97 16.00 -17.54
C LEU A 286 -19.37 17.20 -18.29
N VAL A 287 -18.04 17.33 -18.27
CA VAL A 287 -17.31 18.36 -19.02
C VAL A 287 -17.02 17.90 -20.43
N ALA A 288 -16.70 16.61 -20.60
CA ALA A 288 -16.48 15.98 -21.88
C ALA A 288 -16.96 14.52 -21.85
N VAL A 289 -17.36 14.01 -22.99
CA VAL A 289 -17.70 12.61 -23.24
C VAL A 289 -16.83 12.12 -24.39
N ALA A 290 -16.16 10.98 -24.19
CA ALA A 290 -15.27 10.41 -25.19
C ALA A 290 -16.08 9.92 -26.40
N PRO A 291 -15.80 10.39 -27.64
CA PRO A 291 -16.52 9.97 -28.83
C PRO A 291 -16.43 8.45 -29.03
N GLY A 292 -17.59 7.82 -29.27
CA GLY A 292 -17.70 6.36 -29.39
C GLY A 292 -17.52 5.59 -28.09
N GLY A 293 -17.32 6.28 -26.97
CA GLY A 293 -17.19 5.69 -25.63
C GLY A 293 -18.53 5.22 -25.07
N PRO A 294 -18.53 4.58 -23.87
CA PRO A 294 -19.71 4.07 -23.20
C PRO A 294 -20.82 5.10 -23.01
N ALA A 295 -20.47 6.25 -22.43
CA ALA A 295 -21.40 7.33 -22.16
C ALA A 295 -21.98 7.93 -23.46
N ASP A 296 -21.14 8.12 -24.49
CA ASP A 296 -21.57 8.64 -25.81
C ASP A 296 -22.58 7.68 -26.46
N LYS A 297 -22.29 6.38 -26.47
CA LYS A 297 -23.21 5.36 -27.00
C LYS A 297 -24.53 5.30 -26.25
N ALA A 298 -24.51 5.63 -24.97
CA ALA A 298 -25.71 5.70 -24.13
C ALA A 298 -26.46 7.04 -24.23
N GLY A 299 -25.96 7.98 -25.04
CA GLY A 299 -26.59 9.28 -25.27
C GLY A 299 -26.36 10.34 -24.21
N LEU A 300 -25.39 10.10 -23.31
CA LEU A 300 -24.92 11.12 -22.37
C LEU A 300 -24.11 12.20 -23.11
N ARG A 301 -24.19 13.46 -22.64
CA ARG A 301 -23.60 14.63 -23.31
C ARG A 301 -22.88 15.54 -22.32
N PRO A 302 -21.93 16.35 -22.76
CA PRO A 302 -21.42 17.45 -21.95
C PRO A 302 -22.56 18.34 -21.46
N GLY A 303 -22.53 18.71 -20.19
CA GLY A 303 -23.60 19.46 -19.50
C GLY A 303 -24.56 18.61 -18.69
N ASP A 304 -24.65 17.30 -18.92
CA ASP A 304 -25.40 16.39 -18.05
C ASP A 304 -24.79 16.34 -16.64
N ILE A 305 -25.63 16.16 -15.63
CA ILE A 305 -25.19 16.01 -14.24
C ILE A 305 -25.55 14.61 -13.79
N VAL A 306 -24.56 13.73 -13.65
CA VAL A 306 -24.77 12.38 -13.12
C VAL A 306 -25.02 12.44 -11.62
N THR A 307 -26.13 11.86 -11.17
CA THR A 307 -26.59 11.85 -9.77
C THR A 307 -26.64 10.44 -9.18
N ARG A 308 -26.66 9.40 -10.03
CA ARG A 308 -26.70 8.00 -9.59
C ARG A 308 -26.11 7.06 -10.63
N VAL A 309 -25.48 5.98 -10.18
CA VAL A 309 -25.07 4.84 -11.02
C VAL A 309 -25.55 3.56 -10.34
N GLY A 310 -26.41 2.81 -11.01
CA GLY A 310 -27.15 1.71 -10.41
C GLY A 310 -27.97 2.19 -9.21
N LYS A 311 -27.72 1.62 -8.04
CA LYS A 311 -28.38 2.03 -6.78
C LYS A 311 -27.56 3.05 -5.98
N ALA A 312 -26.33 3.31 -6.37
CA ALA A 312 -25.43 4.16 -5.61
C ALA A 312 -25.60 5.64 -5.98
N PRO A 313 -25.79 6.54 -5.01
CA PRO A 313 -25.79 7.97 -5.25
C PRO A 313 -24.38 8.44 -5.66
N VAL A 314 -24.33 9.33 -6.65
CA VAL A 314 -23.09 9.96 -7.13
C VAL A 314 -23.21 11.44 -6.81
N THR A 315 -22.44 11.89 -5.80
CA THR A 315 -22.43 13.28 -5.36
C THR A 315 -21.09 13.96 -5.64
N THR A 316 -20.01 13.17 -5.82
CA THR A 316 -18.64 13.64 -6.05
C THR A 316 -17.96 12.78 -7.12
N MET A 317 -16.82 13.25 -7.65
CA MET A 317 -15.96 12.42 -8.52
C MET A 317 -15.46 11.17 -7.79
N GLN A 318 -15.21 11.28 -6.49
CA GLN A 318 -14.79 10.15 -5.67
C GLN A 318 -15.89 9.09 -5.57
N SER A 319 -17.14 9.47 -5.23
CA SER A 319 -18.27 8.52 -5.15
C SER A 319 -18.57 7.86 -6.50
N LEU A 320 -18.38 8.57 -7.61
CA LEU A 320 -18.47 7.99 -8.95
C LEU A 320 -17.37 6.93 -9.17
N ALA A 321 -16.11 7.28 -8.85
CA ALA A 321 -14.99 6.36 -9.01
C ALA A 321 -15.14 5.11 -8.13
N GLU A 322 -15.58 5.27 -6.88
CA GLU A 322 -15.86 4.17 -5.94
C GLU A 322 -16.97 3.25 -6.48
N THR A 323 -18.04 3.83 -7.04
CA THR A 323 -19.14 3.04 -7.63
C THR A 323 -18.68 2.23 -8.84
N LEU A 324 -17.94 2.88 -9.77
CA LEU A 324 -17.39 2.21 -10.95
C LEU A 324 -16.34 1.15 -10.60
N ALA A 325 -15.60 1.35 -9.51
CA ALA A 325 -14.59 0.41 -9.03
C ALA A 325 -15.19 -0.96 -8.62
N GLY A 326 -16.47 -0.99 -8.23
CA GLY A 326 -17.20 -2.23 -7.94
C GLY A 326 -17.75 -2.95 -9.17
N LEU A 327 -17.60 -2.38 -10.36
CA LEU A 327 -18.12 -2.89 -11.62
C LEU A 327 -17.00 -3.33 -12.56
N LYS A 328 -17.35 -4.09 -13.61
CA LYS A 328 -16.39 -4.59 -14.60
C LYS A 328 -16.65 -3.98 -15.98
N PRO A 329 -15.66 -3.90 -16.84
CA PRO A 329 -15.86 -3.62 -18.26
C PRO A 329 -16.85 -4.63 -18.86
N GLY A 330 -17.81 -4.11 -19.65
CA GLY A 330 -18.89 -4.90 -20.23
C GLY A 330 -20.16 -5.00 -19.36
N ASP A 331 -20.08 -4.67 -18.06
CA ASP A 331 -21.29 -4.63 -17.24
C ASP A 331 -22.27 -3.55 -17.74
N GLN A 332 -23.56 -3.86 -17.68
CA GLN A 332 -24.63 -2.88 -17.93
C GLN A 332 -25.09 -2.29 -16.61
N THR A 333 -25.16 -0.98 -16.55
CA THR A 333 -25.64 -0.26 -15.38
C THR A 333 -26.52 0.90 -15.79
N GLU A 334 -27.50 1.21 -14.94
CA GLU A 334 -28.36 2.37 -15.11
C GLU A 334 -27.62 3.62 -14.61
N VAL A 335 -27.67 4.69 -15.39
CA VAL A 335 -27.13 6.00 -15.02
C VAL A 335 -28.27 7.00 -14.98
N THR A 336 -28.52 7.56 -13.80
CA THR A 336 -29.47 8.66 -13.61
C THR A 336 -28.70 9.98 -13.70
N TYR A 337 -29.25 10.92 -14.46
CA TYR A 337 -28.63 12.23 -14.70
C TYR A 337 -29.70 13.32 -14.86
N VAL A 338 -29.31 14.54 -14.62
CA VAL A 338 -30.15 15.74 -14.86
C VAL A 338 -29.67 16.42 -16.13
N ARG A 339 -30.60 16.67 -17.06
CA ARG A 339 -30.41 17.45 -18.30
C ARG A 339 -31.51 18.47 -18.38
N ASP A 340 -31.18 19.74 -18.62
CA ASP A 340 -32.13 20.84 -18.72
C ASP A 340 -33.11 20.94 -17.54
N GLY A 341 -32.63 20.59 -16.33
CA GLY A 341 -33.42 20.59 -15.11
C GLY A 341 -34.33 19.37 -14.91
N ALA A 342 -34.39 18.42 -15.87
CA ALA A 342 -35.17 17.20 -15.78
C ALA A 342 -34.30 15.98 -15.48
N GLU A 343 -34.72 15.16 -14.51
CA GLU A 343 -34.08 13.88 -14.23
C GLU A 343 -34.40 12.87 -15.33
N GLN A 344 -33.39 12.18 -15.83
CA GLN A 344 -33.47 11.18 -16.88
C GLN A 344 -32.61 9.97 -16.48
N THR A 345 -32.84 8.85 -17.11
CA THR A 345 -32.11 7.60 -16.89
C THR A 345 -31.77 6.95 -18.23
N THR A 346 -30.56 6.41 -18.33
CA THR A 346 -30.11 5.61 -19.47
C THR A 346 -29.31 4.40 -19.01
N THR A 347 -29.34 3.32 -19.80
CA THR A 347 -28.49 2.14 -19.56
C THR A 347 -27.16 2.32 -20.28
N VAL A 348 -26.08 2.17 -19.57
CA VAL A 348 -24.72 2.26 -20.10
C VAL A 348 -24.05 0.89 -20.01
N THR A 349 -23.51 0.41 -21.13
CA THR A 349 -22.55 -0.70 -21.13
C THR A 349 -21.17 -0.13 -20.85
N LEU A 350 -20.59 -0.46 -19.69
CA LEU A 350 -19.32 0.11 -19.25
C LEU A 350 -18.16 -0.35 -20.15
N GLY A 351 -17.27 0.55 -20.43
CA GLY A 351 -16.03 0.28 -21.16
C GLY A 351 -14.85 0.03 -20.23
N GLU A 352 -13.69 -0.08 -20.81
CA GLU A 352 -12.40 -0.21 -20.16
C GLU A 352 -11.83 1.20 -19.87
N MET A 353 -11.15 1.38 -18.72
CA MET A 353 -10.47 2.64 -18.37
C MET A 353 -9.09 2.70 -19.05
#